data_792c0e6763cf2377b551e4af74c6d2d1
#
_entry.id   792c0e6763cf2377b551e4af74c6d2d1
#
_cell.length_a   1.000
_cell.length_b   1.000
_cell.length_c   1.000
_cell.angle_alpha   90.00
_cell.angle_beta   90.00
_cell.angle_gamma   90.00
#
_symmetry.space_group_name_H-M   'P 1'
#
loop_
_entity.id
_entity.type
_entity.pdbx_description
1 polymer ?
#
loop_
_entity_poly.entity_id
_entity_poly.type
_entity_poly.pdbx_seq_one_letter_code
_entity_poly.pdbx_strand_id
1 'polypeptide(L)'
;MSKSQSEAWNLVCEFVQDNGLRRHMLAVAAVMRWYAAELGEDPDVWAQIGLIHDFDWEIHPDLERHPLKGADILRERGWDEGVIRPILAHNTEGTGVEREHAVDFALLACDEITGLLIATALVRPSRDIRDMTVASVRKKWKDQRFAAGVDRAHVMEVTADFSRVCYG
;
A
#
# COMPACT_ATOMS: atom_id res chain seq x y z
N MET A 1 -14.05 10.04 16.08
CA MET A 1 -14.19 8.57 16.22
C MET A 1 -13.49 7.93 15.04
N SER A 2 -12.66 6.93 15.28
CA SER A 2 -12.01 6.18 14.18
C SER A 2 -13.07 5.49 13.31
N LYS A 3 -12.88 5.54 12.00
CA LYS A 3 -13.71 4.81 11.04
C LYS A 3 -13.52 3.30 11.19
N SER A 4 -14.50 2.51 10.81
CA SER A 4 -14.39 1.05 10.80
C SER A 4 -13.76 0.53 9.51
N GLN A 5 -13.27 -0.72 9.52
CA GLN A 5 -12.82 -1.41 8.32
C GLN A 5 -13.92 -1.52 7.25
N SER A 6 -15.18 -1.67 7.68
CA SER A 6 -16.32 -1.70 6.76
C SER A 6 -16.55 -0.36 6.06
N GLU A 7 -16.36 0.76 6.76
CA GLU A 7 -16.44 2.09 6.15
C GLU A 7 -15.31 2.31 5.16
N ALA A 8 -14.09 1.87 5.49
CA ALA A 8 -12.95 1.90 4.57
C ALA A 8 -13.22 1.08 3.29
N TRP A 9 -13.73 -0.14 3.43
CA TRP A 9 -14.09 -0.97 2.29
C TRP A 9 -15.24 -0.39 1.45
N ASN A 10 -16.24 0.21 2.08
CA ASN A 10 -17.33 0.89 1.37
C ASN A 10 -16.80 2.06 0.53
N LEU A 11 -15.86 2.85 1.08
CA LEU A 11 -15.18 3.91 0.33
C LEU A 11 -14.47 3.35 -0.91
N VAL A 12 -13.69 2.28 -0.75
CA VAL A 12 -13.02 1.61 -1.87
C VAL A 12 -14.04 1.15 -2.92
N CYS A 13 -15.12 0.50 -2.51
CA CYS A 13 -16.14 0.01 -3.45
C CYS A 13 -16.88 1.13 -4.19
N GLU A 14 -16.99 2.31 -3.59
CA GLU A 14 -17.62 3.48 -4.22
C GLU A 14 -16.75 4.05 -5.35
N PHE A 15 -15.43 4.19 -5.11
CA PHE A 15 -14.54 4.89 -6.03
C PHE A 15 -13.79 3.97 -7.00
N VAL A 16 -13.53 2.73 -6.62
CA VAL A 16 -12.70 1.80 -7.39
C VAL A 16 -13.56 0.70 -7.99
N GLN A 17 -13.54 0.56 -9.31
CA GLN A 17 -14.25 -0.51 -10.04
C GLN A 17 -13.29 -1.63 -10.49
N ASP A 18 -12.00 -1.33 -10.67
CA ASP A 18 -10.99 -2.31 -11.07
C ASP A 18 -10.71 -3.33 -9.95
N ASN A 19 -10.95 -4.59 -10.27
CA ASN A 19 -10.70 -5.67 -9.32
C ASN A 19 -9.21 -5.92 -9.05
N GLY A 20 -8.32 -5.50 -9.94
CA GLY A 20 -6.87 -5.57 -9.76
C GLY A 20 -6.42 -4.59 -8.68
N LEU A 21 -6.86 -3.34 -8.78
CA LEU A 21 -6.59 -2.29 -7.79
C LEU A 21 -7.21 -2.63 -6.42
N ARG A 22 -8.45 -3.13 -6.39
CA ARG A 22 -9.07 -3.63 -5.13
C ARG A 22 -8.24 -4.71 -4.46
N ARG A 23 -7.72 -5.69 -5.24
CA ARG A 23 -6.86 -6.77 -4.69
C ARG A 23 -5.54 -6.23 -4.19
N HIS A 24 -4.94 -5.28 -4.91
CA HIS A 24 -3.73 -4.59 -4.49
C HIS A 24 -3.93 -3.94 -3.12
N MET A 25 -4.92 -3.09 -2.96
CA MET A 25 -5.22 -2.41 -1.69
C MET A 25 -5.52 -3.38 -0.55
N LEU A 26 -6.26 -4.47 -0.80
CA LEU A 26 -6.50 -5.53 0.19
C LEU A 26 -5.19 -6.23 0.61
N ALA A 27 -4.28 -6.46 -0.34
CA ALA A 27 -2.99 -7.08 -0.05
C ALA A 27 -2.09 -6.14 0.76
N VAL A 28 -2.02 -4.85 0.39
CA VAL A 28 -1.30 -3.83 1.17
C VAL A 28 -1.86 -3.74 2.60
N ALA A 29 -3.20 -3.68 2.74
CA ALA A 29 -3.86 -3.65 4.05
C ALA A 29 -3.49 -4.86 4.93
N ALA A 30 -3.44 -6.06 4.34
CA ALA A 30 -3.10 -7.28 5.07
C ALA A 30 -1.65 -7.27 5.59
N VAL A 31 -0.70 -6.80 4.77
CA VAL A 31 0.72 -6.71 5.14
C VAL A 31 0.93 -5.60 6.17
N MET A 32 0.30 -4.44 5.99
CA MET A 32 0.33 -3.33 6.94
C MET A 32 -0.20 -3.75 8.32
N ARG A 33 -1.31 -4.49 8.36
CA ARG A 33 -1.86 -5.07 9.59
C ARG A 33 -0.85 -5.94 10.32
N TRP A 34 -0.16 -6.78 9.57
CA TRP A 34 0.84 -7.71 10.14
C TRP A 34 2.02 -6.94 10.73
N TYR A 35 2.58 -5.97 9.98
CA TYR A 35 3.70 -5.16 10.47
C TYR A 35 3.32 -4.31 11.69
N ALA A 36 2.12 -3.74 11.71
CA ALA A 36 1.65 -2.99 12.89
C ALA A 36 1.67 -3.86 14.15
N ALA A 37 1.15 -5.10 14.05
CA ALA A 37 1.16 -6.04 15.19
C ALA A 37 2.60 -6.39 15.63
N GLU A 38 3.52 -6.63 14.70
CA GLU A 38 4.93 -6.90 14.99
C GLU A 38 5.66 -5.71 15.67
N LEU A 39 5.29 -4.49 15.31
CA LEU A 39 5.90 -3.25 15.80
C LEU A 39 5.20 -2.71 17.07
N GLY A 40 4.12 -3.34 17.52
CA GLY A 40 3.34 -2.89 18.68
C GLY A 40 2.45 -1.66 18.40
N GLU A 41 2.17 -1.41 17.14
CA GLU A 41 1.27 -0.37 16.64
C GLU A 41 -0.17 -0.86 16.51
N ASP A 42 -1.12 0.02 16.16
CA ASP A 42 -2.52 -0.35 15.96
C ASP A 42 -2.75 -1.05 14.60
N PRO A 43 -3.02 -2.37 14.56
CA PRO A 43 -3.18 -3.11 13.32
C PRO A 43 -4.42 -2.69 12.52
N ASP A 44 -5.47 -2.18 13.18
CA ASP A 44 -6.69 -1.76 12.51
C ASP A 44 -6.50 -0.42 11.81
N VAL A 45 -5.77 0.51 12.44
CA VAL A 45 -5.43 1.80 11.82
C VAL A 45 -4.50 1.59 10.61
N TRP A 46 -3.44 0.80 10.77
CA TRP A 46 -2.51 0.56 9.66
C TRP A 46 -3.17 -0.18 8.49
N ALA A 47 -4.06 -1.14 8.78
CA ALA A 47 -4.84 -1.82 7.74
C ALA A 47 -5.80 -0.87 7.01
N GLN A 48 -6.39 0.11 7.70
CA GLN A 48 -7.23 1.13 7.05
C GLN A 48 -6.40 1.98 6.10
N ILE A 49 -5.24 2.45 6.53
CA ILE A 49 -4.33 3.24 5.71
C ILE A 49 -3.98 2.48 4.42
N GLY A 50 -3.51 1.23 4.56
CA GLY A 50 -3.19 0.40 3.40
C GLY A 50 -4.40 0.06 2.51
N LEU A 51 -5.61 0.00 3.09
CA LEU A 51 -6.82 -0.30 2.32
C LEU A 51 -7.29 0.87 1.46
N ILE A 52 -7.08 2.11 1.92
CA ILE A 52 -7.63 3.28 1.23
C ILE A 52 -6.55 4.18 0.60
N HIS A 53 -5.27 3.80 0.60
CA HIS A 53 -4.20 4.69 0.12
C HIS A 53 -4.39 5.10 -1.35
N ASP A 54 -4.92 4.22 -2.18
CA ASP A 54 -5.11 4.40 -3.63
C ASP A 54 -6.58 4.50 -4.07
N PHE A 55 -7.52 4.73 -3.15
CA PHE A 55 -8.94 4.70 -3.49
C PHE A 55 -9.34 5.73 -4.55
N ASP A 56 -8.59 6.81 -4.68
CA ASP A 56 -8.84 7.88 -5.65
C ASP A 56 -8.07 7.71 -6.97
N TRP A 57 -7.21 6.68 -7.11
CA TRP A 57 -6.38 6.48 -8.30
C TRP A 57 -7.18 6.34 -9.60
N GLU A 58 -8.34 5.69 -9.61
CA GLU A 58 -9.16 5.58 -10.82
C GLU A 58 -9.75 6.92 -11.27
N ILE A 59 -10.03 7.84 -10.35
CA ILE A 59 -10.58 9.15 -10.66
C ILE A 59 -9.52 10.23 -10.82
N HIS A 60 -8.33 10.01 -10.29
CA HIS A 60 -7.17 10.91 -10.35
C HIS A 60 -5.89 10.13 -10.71
N PRO A 61 -5.76 9.60 -11.96
CA PRO A 61 -4.68 8.69 -12.36
C PRO A 61 -3.38 9.43 -12.72
N ASP A 62 -2.99 10.40 -11.91
CA ASP A 62 -1.74 11.14 -12.04
C ASP A 62 -1.24 11.62 -10.68
N LEU A 63 0.09 11.71 -10.54
CA LEU A 63 0.76 12.06 -9.28
C LEU A 63 0.60 13.53 -8.86
N GLU A 64 0.06 14.40 -9.73
CA GLU A 64 -0.24 15.79 -9.39
C GLU A 64 -1.52 15.91 -8.55
N ARG A 65 -2.48 15.02 -8.79
CA ARG A 65 -3.77 14.99 -8.10
C ARG A 65 -3.85 13.91 -7.04
N HIS A 66 -3.32 12.72 -7.32
CA HIS A 66 -3.23 11.62 -6.36
C HIS A 66 -1.97 11.79 -5.48
N PRO A 67 -2.07 11.63 -4.15
CA PRO A 67 -3.27 11.41 -3.31
C PRO A 67 -3.88 12.71 -2.76
N LEU A 68 -3.47 13.90 -3.25
CA LEU A 68 -3.94 15.20 -2.73
C LEU A 68 -5.46 15.31 -2.79
N LYS A 69 -6.06 14.95 -3.93
CA LYS A 69 -7.52 15.00 -4.09
C LYS A 69 -8.23 13.91 -3.30
N GLY A 70 -7.63 12.76 -3.15
CA GLY A 70 -8.11 11.73 -2.23
C GLY A 70 -8.14 12.23 -0.78
N ALA A 71 -7.09 12.91 -0.33
CA ALA A 71 -7.04 13.49 1.01
C ALA A 71 -8.15 14.53 1.26
N ASP A 72 -8.47 15.37 0.26
CA ASP A 72 -9.60 16.31 0.34
C ASP A 72 -10.92 15.56 0.57
N ILE A 73 -11.18 14.49 -0.21
CA ILE A 73 -12.38 13.64 -0.07
C ILE A 73 -12.42 12.97 1.32
N LEU A 74 -11.27 12.48 1.81
CA LEU A 74 -11.19 11.86 3.13
C LEU A 74 -11.54 12.85 4.24
N ARG A 75 -11.04 14.10 4.19
CA ARG A 75 -11.35 15.16 5.14
C ARG A 75 -12.84 15.51 5.14
N GLU A 76 -13.43 15.69 3.95
CA GLU A 76 -14.86 15.97 3.79
C GLU A 76 -15.73 14.86 4.39
N ARG A 77 -15.24 13.61 4.37
CA ARG A 77 -15.91 12.44 4.95
C ARG A 77 -15.57 12.19 6.42
N GLY A 78 -14.80 13.08 7.04
CA GLY A 78 -14.48 13.04 8.46
C GLY A 78 -13.50 11.92 8.85
N TRP A 79 -12.55 11.57 7.96
CA TRP A 79 -11.43 10.72 8.31
C TRP A 79 -10.42 11.47 9.16
N ASP A 80 -9.73 10.72 10.03
CA ASP A 80 -8.71 11.28 10.93
C ASP A 80 -7.44 11.63 10.17
N GLU A 81 -6.78 12.76 10.53
CA GLU A 81 -5.50 13.15 9.92
C GLU A 81 -4.39 12.13 10.17
N GLY A 82 -4.47 11.35 11.26
CA GLY A 82 -3.56 10.23 11.50
C GLY A 82 -3.64 9.12 10.44
N VAL A 83 -4.77 9.01 9.73
CA VAL A 83 -4.95 8.12 8.58
C VAL A 83 -4.56 8.82 7.28
N ILE A 84 -4.93 10.09 7.12
CA ILE A 84 -4.72 10.87 5.89
C ILE A 84 -3.24 11.20 5.67
N ARG A 85 -2.52 11.60 6.73
CA ARG A 85 -1.13 12.02 6.62
C ARG A 85 -0.20 10.94 6.04
N PRO A 86 -0.23 9.66 6.50
CA PRO A 86 0.56 8.60 5.88
C PRO A 86 0.22 8.38 4.39
N ILE A 87 -1.04 8.54 4.01
CA ILE A 87 -1.47 8.47 2.61
C ILE A 87 -0.85 9.62 1.80
N LEU A 88 -0.78 10.83 2.34
CA LEU A 88 -0.08 11.93 1.68
C LEU A 88 1.43 11.67 1.58
N ALA A 89 2.03 11.12 2.64
CA ALA A 89 3.48 10.88 2.71
C ALA A 89 3.97 9.75 1.77
N HIS A 90 3.08 8.89 1.23
CA HIS A 90 3.52 7.89 0.26
C HIS A 90 3.90 8.49 -1.11
N ASN A 91 3.43 9.71 -1.43
CA ASN A 91 3.86 10.50 -2.59
C ASN A 91 4.45 11.84 -2.14
N THR A 92 5.59 11.83 -1.44
CA THR A 92 6.25 13.04 -0.93
C THR A 92 6.53 14.07 -2.03
N GLU A 93 6.95 13.63 -3.21
CA GLU A 93 7.28 14.53 -4.33
C GLU A 93 6.06 15.33 -4.81
N GLY A 94 4.89 14.70 -4.86
CA GLY A 94 3.64 15.35 -5.28
C GLY A 94 2.97 16.17 -4.18
N THR A 95 3.10 15.76 -2.93
CA THR A 95 2.36 16.34 -1.79
C THR A 95 3.17 17.30 -0.93
N GLY A 96 4.50 17.16 -0.93
CA GLY A 96 5.40 17.86 0.00
C GLY A 96 5.32 17.35 1.44
N VAL A 97 4.60 16.26 1.71
CA VAL A 97 4.51 15.66 3.05
C VAL A 97 5.62 14.64 3.25
N GLU A 98 6.56 14.95 4.14
CA GLU A 98 7.69 14.08 4.43
C GLU A 98 7.28 12.83 5.22
N ARG A 99 8.02 11.73 4.99
CA ARG A 99 7.90 10.50 5.78
C ARG A 99 8.66 10.67 7.11
N GLU A 100 7.96 10.52 8.22
CA GLU A 100 8.51 10.72 9.56
C GLU A 100 8.26 9.54 10.51
N HIS A 101 7.16 8.81 10.29
CA HIS A 101 6.72 7.74 11.18
C HIS A 101 6.85 6.36 10.54
N ALA A 102 6.96 5.32 11.35
CA ALA A 102 7.07 3.93 10.89
C ALA A 102 5.99 3.54 9.88
N VAL A 103 4.76 4.01 10.08
CA VAL A 103 3.63 3.75 9.16
C VAL A 103 3.85 4.31 7.76
N ASP A 104 4.53 5.44 7.63
CA ASP A 104 4.78 6.10 6.34
C ASP A 104 5.74 5.27 5.48
N PHE A 105 6.83 4.79 6.11
CA PHE A 105 7.80 3.90 5.46
C PHE A 105 7.22 2.52 5.18
N ALA A 106 6.39 2.00 6.10
CA ALA A 106 5.71 0.72 5.93
C ALA A 106 4.74 0.77 4.74
N LEU A 107 3.93 1.82 4.62
CA LEU A 107 2.98 1.96 3.52
C LEU A 107 3.70 1.92 2.18
N LEU A 108 4.70 2.77 1.98
CA LEU A 108 5.44 2.83 0.72
C LEU A 108 6.15 1.50 0.39
N ALA A 109 6.82 0.89 1.38
CA ALA A 109 7.50 -0.39 1.16
C ALA A 109 6.52 -1.54 0.83
N CYS A 110 5.36 -1.58 1.48
CA CYS A 110 4.32 -2.60 1.22
C CYS A 110 3.65 -2.40 -0.13
N ASP A 111 3.36 -1.16 -0.50
CA ASP A 111 2.76 -0.79 -1.77
C ASP A 111 3.65 -1.23 -2.93
N GLU A 112 4.87 -0.76 -2.97
CA GLU A 112 5.81 -0.98 -4.08
C GLU A 112 6.10 -2.46 -4.37
N ILE A 113 6.21 -3.32 -3.35
CA ILE A 113 6.49 -4.75 -3.56
C ILE A 113 5.24 -5.57 -3.89
N THR A 114 4.07 -5.12 -3.50
CA THR A 114 2.83 -5.90 -3.57
C THR A 114 2.46 -6.26 -5.01
N GLY A 115 2.70 -5.38 -5.98
CA GLY A 115 2.49 -5.67 -7.40
C GLY A 115 3.26 -6.90 -7.88
N LEU A 116 4.54 -7.03 -7.51
CA LEU A 116 5.37 -8.20 -7.84
C LEU A 116 4.86 -9.48 -7.16
N LEU A 117 4.43 -9.37 -5.89
CA LEU A 117 3.92 -10.51 -5.13
C LEU A 117 2.63 -11.04 -5.75
N ILE A 118 1.68 -10.17 -6.08
CA ILE A 118 0.42 -10.54 -6.74
C ILE A 118 0.71 -11.18 -8.11
N ALA A 119 1.56 -10.55 -8.93
CA ALA A 119 1.93 -11.11 -10.23
C ALA A 119 2.58 -12.51 -10.09
N THR A 120 3.44 -12.68 -9.07
CA THR A 120 4.08 -13.99 -8.79
C THR A 120 3.05 -15.05 -8.40
N ALA A 121 2.05 -14.70 -7.60
CA ALA A 121 0.97 -15.62 -7.23
C ALA A 121 0.13 -16.01 -8.46
N LEU A 122 -0.24 -15.05 -9.29
CA LEU A 122 -1.13 -15.26 -10.44
C LEU A 122 -0.54 -16.16 -11.55
N VAL A 123 0.80 -16.21 -11.70
CA VAL A 123 1.44 -17.12 -12.70
C VAL A 123 1.67 -18.54 -12.18
N ARG A 124 1.33 -18.82 -10.93
CA ARG A 124 1.38 -20.18 -10.38
C ARG A 124 0.18 -20.99 -10.87
N PRO A 125 0.30 -22.32 -10.98
CA PRO A 125 -0.85 -23.17 -11.35
C PRO A 125 -2.06 -23.02 -10.44
N SER A 126 -1.83 -22.89 -9.11
CA SER A 126 -2.89 -22.70 -8.12
C SER A 126 -3.49 -21.30 -8.13
N ARG A 127 -2.75 -20.29 -8.61
CA ARG A 127 -3.05 -18.86 -8.46
C ARG A 127 -3.33 -18.43 -7.02
N ASP A 128 -2.77 -19.15 -6.07
CA ASP A 128 -2.96 -18.95 -4.64
C ASP A 128 -1.67 -18.44 -4.00
N ILE A 129 -1.77 -17.30 -3.32
CA ILE A 129 -0.65 -16.68 -2.62
C ILE A 129 -0.10 -17.57 -1.49
N ARG A 130 -0.93 -18.44 -0.90
CA ARG A 130 -0.55 -19.37 0.17
C ARG A 130 0.48 -20.41 -0.28
N ASP A 131 0.53 -20.71 -1.57
CA ASP A 131 1.54 -21.61 -2.15
C ASP A 131 2.86 -20.90 -2.49
N MET A 132 2.91 -19.58 -2.31
CA MET A 132 4.07 -18.79 -2.65
C MET A 132 5.19 -18.97 -1.62
N THR A 133 6.42 -19.12 -2.10
CA THR A 133 7.61 -19.21 -1.26
C THR A 133 8.55 -18.05 -1.55
N VAL A 134 9.40 -17.69 -0.58
CA VAL A 134 10.45 -16.68 -0.79
C VAL A 134 11.33 -17.04 -1.98
N ALA A 135 11.65 -18.33 -2.17
CA ALA A 135 12.45 -18.79 -3.32
C ALA A 135 11.76 -18.51 -4.66
N SER A 136 10.42 -18.70 -4.74
CA SER A 136 9.65 -18.39 -5.95
C SER A 136 9.62 -16.89 -6.26
N VAL A 137 9.49 -16.05 -5.24
CA VAL A 137 9.56 -14.58 -5.39
C VAL A 137 10.96 -14.15 -5.85
N ARG A 138 12.02 -14.64 -5.19
CA ARG A 138 13.41 -14.35 -5.58
C ARG A 138 13.74 -14.75 -7.01
N LYS A 139 13.17 -15.86 -7.50
CA LYS A 139 13.31 -16.27 -8.89
C LYS A 139 12.67 -15.25 -9.84
N LYS A 140 11.47 -14.77 -9.53
CA LYS A 140 10.75 -13.76 -10.32
C LYS A 140 11.40 -12.38 -10.21
N TRP A 141 11.96 -12.06 -9.06
CA TRP A 141 12.73 -10.82 -8.85
C TRP A 141 13.87 -10.66 -9.85
N LYS A 142 14.57 -11.74 -10.17
CA LYS A 142 15.71 -11.73 -11.11
C LYS A 142 15.29 -11.56 -12.58
N ASP A 143 14.06 -11.87 -12.93
CA ASP A 143 13.53 -11.70 -14.29
C ASP A 143 12.98 -10.27 -14.47
N GLN A 144 13.79 -9.41 -15.07
CA GLN A 144 13.46 -8.00 -15.29
C GLN A 144 12.25 -7.77 -16.20
N ARG A 145 11.89 -8.77 -17.04
CA ARG A 145 10.71 -8.68 -17.92
C ARG A 145 9.43 -9.07 -17.19
N PHE A 146 9.54 -9.82 -16.10
CA PHE A 146 8.40 -10.19 -15.28
C PHE A 146 7.98 -9.02 -14.40
N ALA A 147 6.70 -8.65 -14.41
CA ALA A 147 6.18 -7.48 -13.70
C ALA A 147 7.06 -6.24 -13.97
N ALA A 148 7.27 -5.93 -15.25
CA ALA A 148 8.23 -4.89 -15.70
C ALA A 148 7.87 -3.47 -15.21
N GLY A 149 6.61 -3.24 -14.79
CA GLY A 149 6.17 -1.97 -14.18
C GLY A 149 6.65 -1.76 -12.74
N VAL A 150 7.19 -2.80 -12.10
CA VAL A 150 7.75 -2.68 -10.73
C VAL A 150 9.20 -2.24 -10.81
N ASP A 151 9.51 -1.06 -10.29
CA ASP A 151 10.88 -0.56 -10.16
C ASP A 151 11.58 -1.25 -8.98
N ARG A 152 12.43 -2.22 -9.30
CA ARG A 152 13.13 -3.02 -8.30
C ARG A 152 14.19 -2.24 -7.52
N ALA A 153 14.76 -1.21 -8.13
CA ALA A 153 15.73 -0.35 -7.43
C ALA A 153 15.00 0.47 -6.37
N HIS A 154 13.86 1.04 -6.73
CA HIS A 154 13.00 1.77 -5.78
C HIS A 154 12.48 0.85 -4.67
N VAL A 155 11.97 -0.34 -5.00
CA VAL A 155 11.55 -1.33 -3.96
C VAL A 155 12.69 -1.64 -2.98
N MET A 156 13.93 -1.82 -3.47
CA MET A 156 15.09 -2.08 -2.61
C MET A 156 15.37 -0.90 -1.68
N GLU A 157 15.30 0.31 -2.19
CA GLU A 157 15.52 1.54 -1.42
C GLU A 157 14.48 1.69 -0.31
N VAL A 158 13.18 1.69 -0.68
CA VAL A 158 12.09 1.91 0.29
C VAL A 158 12.01 0.80 1.35
N THR A 159 12.30 -0.44 0.98
CA THR A 159 12.34 -1.55 1.94
C THR A 159 13.56 -1.47 2.86
N ALA A 160 14.70 -0.95 2.40
CA ALA A 160 15.85 -0.69 3.25
C ALA A 160 15.57 0.44 4.25
N ASP A 161 14.92 1.51 3.81
CA ASP A 161 14.50 2.61 4.67
C ASP A 161 13.50 2.15 5.74
N PHE A 162 12.49 1.38 5.35
CA PHE A 162 11.56 0.78 6.29
C PHE A 162 12.28 -0.10 7.31
N SER A 163 13.19 -0.96 6.87
CA SER A 163 13.97 -1.83 7.77
C SER A 163 14.80 -1.01 8.76
N ARG A 164 15.45 0.04 8.31
CA ARG A 164 16.27 0.93 9.15
C ARG A 164 15.43 1.67 10.19
N VAL A 165 14.25 2.14 9.82
CA VAL A 165 13.38 2.91 10.72
C VAL A 165 12.72 2.01 11.76
N CYS A 166 12.29 0.82 11.36
CA CYS A 166 11.45 -0.04 12.21
C CYS A 166 12.24 -1.10 12.99
N TYR A 167 13.46 -1.46 12.54
CA TYR A 167 14.26 -2.55 13.15
C TYR A 167 15.70 -2.15 13.48
N GLY A 168 16.11 -0.95 13.11
CA GLY A 168 17.37 -0.20 13.27
C GLY A 168 18.30 -0.32 14.11
#